data_a4a92a0ba5292bcd1332269a80e6c614
#
_entry.id   a4a92a0ba5292bcd1332269a80e6c614
#
_cell.length_a   1.000
_cell.length_b   1.000
_cell.length_c   1.000
_cell.angle_alpha   90.00
_cell.angle_beta   90.00
_cell.angle_gamma   90.00
#
_symmetry.space_group_name_H-M   'P 1'
#
loop_
_entity.id
_entity.type
_entity.pdbx_description
1 polymer ?
#
loop_
_entity_poly.entity_id
_entity_poly.type
_entity_poly.pdbx_seq_one_letter_code
_entity_poly.pdbx_strand_id
1 'polypeptide(L)'
;MKSTKTTLLFSAVFLLFGCGDDYNDYKNPKNEGISIQMDSRQEKGPAEAKYNLEFPALSSNSNCIVLVHRATLNDKTKEQGINYCVEWDTNQRTQHWTCYKAYSNIVRSTTSSNNVSRYYKNNGENLTPTSQYPNDPDLPSQYQFTVDSYRGSGYDHGHICPSADRLRSTDANYQTFFMTNMQPQSKALNGSHDNIPADYSPWYRIEDRTRTWAAKADTLYVCKGGIVDSNSKTIGSGNNKIPVPSYFFVALLSKKGKTYSAIGFYMKHESSYSSQQPLSNFAMNINELEQVTGYDFFCNLPDDIEREVENLEETKMLDDWSVQ
;
A
#
# COMPACT_ATOMS: atom_id res chain seq x y z
N MET A 1 4.24 -60.84 -5.28
CA MET A 1 3.46 -59.90 -4.45
C MET A 1 3.73 -58.48 -4.94
N LYS A 2 2.78 -57.89 -5.69
CA LYS A 2 2.86 -56.52 -6.21
C LYS A 2 2.04 -55.65 -5.25
N SER A 3 2.69 -54.68 -4.61
CA SER A 3 2.04 -53.69 -3.73
C SER A 3 1.54 -52.57 -4.63
N THR A 4 0.24 -52.41 -4.70
CA THR A 4 -0.47 -51.28 -5.32
C THR A 4 -0.55 -50.11 -4.32
N LYS A 5 0.12 -49.01 -4.60
CA LYS A 5 -0.06 -47.78 -3.86
C LYS A 5 -1.29 -47.06 -4.44
N THR A 6 -2.33 -46.98 -3.66
CA THR A 6 -3.54 -46.20 -3.97
C THR A 6 -3.27 -44.73 -3.58
N THR A 7 -3.17 -43.87 -4.59
CA THR A 7 -3.11 -42.41 -4.38
C THR A 7 -4.53 -41.91 -4.21
N LEU A 8 -4.89 -41.43 -3.01
CA LEU A 8 -6.14 -40.73 -2.79
C LEU A 8 -5.99 -39.29 -3.33
N LEU A 9 -6.72 -38.99 -4.40
CA LEU A 9 -6.95 -37.60 -4.82
C LEU A 9 -8.03 -37.00 -3.91
N PHE A 10 -7.66 -36.07 -3.07
CA PHE A 10 -8.63 -35.21 -2.38
C PHE A 10 -9.00 -34.06 -3.33
N SER A 11 -10.17 -34.15 -3.95
CA SER A 11 -10.82 -33.01 -4.59
C SER A 11 -11.42 -32.13 -3.49
N ALA A 12 -10.72 -31.05 -3.14
CA ALA A 12 -11.29 -30.01 -2.29
C ALA A 12 -12.24 -29.14 -3.14
N VAL A 13 -13.54 -29.37 -2.98
CA VAL A 13 -14.57 -28.47 -3.50
C VAL A 13 -14.62 -27.26 -2.58
N PHE A 14 -14.02 -26.15 -2.99
CA PHE A 14 -14.16 -24.87 -2.29
C PHE A 14 -15.48 -24.22 -2.72
N LEU A 15 -16.45 -24.21 -1.82
CA LEU A 15 -17.61 -23.31 -1.90
C LEU A 15 -17.13 -21.90 -1.53
N LEU A 16 -16.89 -21.08 -2.55
CA LEU A 16 -16.58 -19.67 -2.40
C LEU A 16 -17.87 -18.88 -2.18
N PHE A 17 -18.14 -18.46 -0.94
CA PHE A 17 -19.06 -17.37 -0.67
C PHE A 17 -18.27 -16.05 -0.70
N GLY A 18 -18.56 -15.30 -1.69
CA GLY A 18 -18.52 -13.93 -2.08
C GLY A 18 -17.68 -12.89 -1.40
N CYS A 19 -17.24 -12.10 -2.22
CA CYS A 19 -16.87 -10.68 -2.35
C CYS A 19 -15.44 -10.50 -2.85
N GLY A 20 -15.31 -10.44 -4.13
CA GLY A 20 -14.13 -10.03 -4.85
C GLY A 20 -14.25 -10.48 -6.30
N ASP A 21 -14.81 -9.62 -7.14
CA ASP A 21 -15.01 -9.93 -8.57
C ASP A 21 -13.71 -10.19 -9.32
N ASP A 22 -12.56 -9.87 -8.70
CA ASP A 22 -11.25 -9.99 -9.35
C ASP A 22 -10.83 -11.45 -9.60
N TYR A 23 -11.16 -12.38 -8.71
CA TYR A 23 -10.80 -13.80 -8.86
C TYR A 23 -11.60 -14.52 -9.95
N ASN A 24 -12.82 -14.07 -10.24
CA ASN A 24 -13.67 -14.71 -11.28
C ASN A 24 -13.34 -14.27 -12.70
N ASP A 25 -12.67 -13.11 -12.89
CA ASP A 25 -12.28 -12.61 -14.22
C ASP A 25 -11.21 -13.47 -14.89
N TYR A 26 -10.44 -14.25 -14.12
CA TYR A 26 -9.37 -15.13 -14.63
C TYR A 26 -9.82 -16.52 -15.06
N LYS A 27 -11.07 -16.90 -14.84
CA LYS A 27 -11.61 -18.16 -15.40
C LYS A 27 -11.85 -18.01 -16.90
N ASN A 28 -10.76 -17.97 -17.67
CA ASN A 28 -10.81 -18.16 -19.11
C ASN A 28 -11.06 -19.65 -19.38
N PRO A 29 -12.19 -20.04 -20.02
CA PRO A 29 -12.49 -21.45 -20.31
C PRO A 29 -11.49 -22.14 -21.21
N LYS A 30 -10.48 -21.44 -21.75
CA LYS A 30 -9.40 -22.00 -22.56
C LYS A 30 -8.11 -22.33 -21.77
N ASN A 31 -8.04 -21.99 -20.48
CA ASN A 31 -6.88 -22.25 -19.61
C ASN A 31 -7.16 -23.36 -18.59
N GLU A 32 -7.78 -24.45 -19.01
CA GLU A 32 -7.79 -25.68 -18.22
C GLU A 32 -6.36 -26.22 -18.16
N GLY A 33 -5.65 -25.92 -17.07
CA GLY A 33 -4.31 -26.47 -16.82
C GLY A 33 -3.26 -25.53 -16.24
N ILE A 34 -3.52 -24.23 -16.07
CA ILE A 34 -2.61 -23.35 -15.35
C ILE A 34 -2.87 -23.54 -13.85
N SER A 35 -2.01 -24.32 -13.21
CA SER A 35 -1.95 -24.35 -11.75
C SER A 35 -1.24 -23.06 -11.32
N ILE A 36 -1.97 -22.11 -10.78
CA ILE A 36 -1.36 -21.00 -10.01
C ILE A 36 -0.65 -21.67 -8.85
N GLN A 37 0.67 -21.70 -8.88
CA GLN A 37 1.47 -22.19 -7.77
C GLN A 37 1.50 -21.07 -6.73
N MET A 38 0.46 -21.03 -5.87
CA MET A 38 0.35 -20.04 -4.82
C MET A 38 1.57 -20.11 -3.90
N ASP A 39 2.20 -18.99 -3.67
CA ASP A 39 3.29 -18.88 -2.72
C ASP A 39 2.81 -19.34 -1.33
N SER A 40 3.50 -20.33 -0.76
CA SER A 40 3.17 -20.88 0.56
C SER A 40 3.18 -19.82 1.68
N ARG A 41 3.83 -18.67 1.46
CA ARG A 41 3.82 -17.52 2.36
C ARG A 41 2.43 -16.91 2.49
N GLN A 42 1.64 -16.89 1.40
CA GLN A 42 0.30 -16.32 1.39
C GLN A 42 -0.71 -17.10 2.24
N GLU A 43 -0.48 -18.39 2.47
CA GLU A 43 -1.35 -19.20 3.34
C GLU A 43 -1.42 -18.67 4.78
N LYS A 44 -0.38 -17.99 5.25
CA LYS A 44 -0.32 -17.41 6.60
C LYS A 44 -1.05 -16.08 6.73
N GLY A 45 -1.48 -15.47 5.62
CA GLY A 45 -2.15 -14.19 5.60
C GLY A 45 -3.64 -14.28 5.95
N PRO A 46 -4.28 -13.11 6.16
CA PRO A 46 -5.71 -13.04 6.45
C PRO A 46 -6.54 -13.56 5.28
N ALA A 47 -7.46 -14.48 5.55
CA ALA A 47 -8.22 -15.22 4.54
C ALA A 47 -8.99 -14.31 3.57
N GLU A 48 -9.43 -13.15 4.04
CA GLU A 48 -10.23 -12.19 3.26
C GLU A 48 -9.44 -11.27 2.33
N ALA A 49 -8.11 -11.24 2.45
CA ALA A 49 -7.29 -10.25 1.77
C ALA A 49 -6.02 -10.80 1.10
N LYS A 50 -5.46 -11.88 1.62
CA LYS A 50 -4.15 -12.42 1.22
C LYS A 50 -3.99 -12.78 -0.27
N TYR A 51 -5.10 -12.91 -0.99
CA TYR A 51 -5.12 -13.20 -2.43
C TYR A 51 -5.49 -11.99 -3.29
N ASN A 52 -5.63 -10.80 -2.68
CA ASN A 52 -5.84 -9.58 -3.43
C ASN A 52 -4.56 -9.19 -4.20
N LEU A 53 -4.73 -8.58 -5.38
CA LEU A 53 -3.60 -8.24 -6.26
C LEU A 53 -2.69 -7.15 -5.71
N GLU A 54 -3.17 -6.32 -4.77
CA GLU A 54 -2.35 -5.32 -4.10
C GLU A 54 -1.37 -5.90 -3.07
N PHE A 55 -1.56 -7.16 -2.65
CA PHE A 55 -0.71 -7.82 -1.67
C PHE A 55 0.60 -8.27 -2.29
N PRO A 56 1.75 -7.88 -1.74
CA PRO A 56 3.00 -8.56 -2.01
C PRO A 56 3.05 -9.90 -1.29
N ALA A 57 4.01 -10.74 -1.64
CA ALA A 57 4.27 -11.96 -0.89
C ALA A 57 4.60 -11.62 0.57
N LEU A 58 3.95 -12.31 1.49
CA LEU A 58 4.08 -12.06 2.92
C LEU A 58 5.48 -12.40 3.43
N SER A 59 5.95 -11.65 4.40
CA SER A 59 7.22 -11.92 5.07
C SER A 59 7.21 -13.31 5.73
N SER A 60 8.31 -14.04 5.61
CA SER A 60 8.54 -15.26 6.37
C SER A 60 8.87 -15.00 7.84
N ASN A 61 9.12 -13.74 8.22
CA ASN A 61 9.45 -13.34 9.58
C ASN A 61 8.26 -13.55 10.51
N SER A 62 8.43 -14.38 11.54
CA SER A 62 7.37 -14.69 12.52
C SER A 62 6.93 -13.50 13.38
N ASN A 63 7.70 -12.40 13.37
CA ASN A 63 7.36 -11.16 14.07
C ASN A 63 6.45 -10.25 13.24
N CYS A 64 6.17 -10.60 11.98
CA CYS A 64 5.26 -9.84 11.13
C CYS A 64 3.83 -10.31 11.34
N ILE A 65 2.92 -9.34 11.44
CA ILE A 65 1.47 -9.54 11.48
C ILE A 65 0.81 -8.68 10.40
N VAL A 66 -0.27 -9.17 9.83
CA VAL A 66 -1.05 -8.41 8.85
C VAL A 66 -2.30 -7.84 9.51
N LEU A 67 -2.44 -6.53 9.45
CA LEU A 67 -3.62 -5.79 9.91
C LEU A 67 -4.50 -5.48 8.71
N VAL A 68 -5.82 -5.76 8.81
CA VAL A 68 -6.79 -5.55 7.74
C VAL A 68 -7.85 -4.56 8.21
N HIS A 69 -7.79 -3.33 7.72
CA HIS A 69 -8.73 -2.29 8.07
C HIS A 69 -9.92 -2.30 7.12
N ARG A 70 -11.12 -2.44 7.66
CA ARG A 70 -12.38 -2.39 6.92
C ARG A 70 -13.13 -1.11 7.22
N ALA A 71 -13.75 -0.54 6.21
CA ALA A 71 -14.50 0.70 6.34
C ALA A 71 -15.69 0.76 5.38
N THR A 72 -16.57 1.73 5.63
CA THR A 72 -17.35 2.34 4.57
C THR A 72 -16.38 3.11 3.68
N LEU A 73 -16.24 2.74 2.41
CA LEU A 73 -15.29 3.36 1.49
C LEU A 73 -15.85 4.63 0.83
N ASN A 74 -17.17 4.74 0.78
CA ASN A 74 -17.86 5.91 0.21
C ASN A 74 -19.17 6.16 0.96
N ASP A 75 -19.27 7.31 1.63
CA ASP A 75 -20.44 7.67 2.45
C ASP A 75 -21.72 7.87 1.62
N LYS A 76 -21.62 8.20 0.33
CA LYS A 76 -22.78 8.38 -0.54
C LYS A 76 -23.31 7.06 -1.07
N THR A 77 -22.46 6.17 -1.55
CA THR A 77 -22.86 4.87 -2.11
C THR A 77 -23.01 3.79 -1.07
N LYS A 78 -22.52 4.03 0.16
CA LYS A 78 -22.47 3.05 1.27
C LYS A 78 -21.64 1.81 0.94
N GLU A 79 -20.72 1.95 0.01
CA GLU A 79 -19.79 0.90 -0.37
C GLU A 79 -18.94 0.48 0.84
N GLN A 80 -18.90 -0.82 1.11
CA GLN A 80 -18.14 -1.42 2.19
C GLN A 80 -16.98 -2.22 1.61
N GLY A 81 -15.83 -2.22 2.29
CA GLY A 81 -14.70 -3.01 1.82
C GLY A 81 -13.47 -2.88 2.69
N ILE A 82 -12.37 -3.45 2.18
CA ILE A 82 -11.05 -3.26 2.77
C ILE A 82 -10.57 -1.86 2.42
N ASN A 83 -10.27 -1.08 3.45
CA ASN A 83 -9.74 0.26 3.32
C ASN A 83 -8.25 0.23 2.93
N TYR A 84 -7.45 -0.48 3.71
CA TYR A 84 -6.05 -0.80 3.44
C TYR A 84 -5.61 -1.95 4.35
N CYS A 85 -4.48 -2.57 4.00
CA CYS A 85 -3.82 -3.56 4.83
C CYS A 85 -2.39 -3.12 5.12
N VAL A 86 -1.85 -3.58 6.24
CA VAL A 86 -0.49 -3.27 6.70
C VAL A 86 0.19 -4.57 7.09
N GLU A 87 1.40 -4.83 6.60
CA GLU A 87 2.29 -5.81 7.24
C GLU A 87 3.16 -5.09 8.26
N TRP A 88 3.00 -5.45 9.52
CA TRP A 88 3.62 -4.79 10.67
C TRP A 88 4.68 -5.69 11.30
N ASP A 89 5.92 -5.21 11.38
CA ASP A 89 6.98 -5.85 12.14
C ASP A 89 6.92 -5.41 13.61
N THR A 90 6.56 -6.34 14.48
CA THR A 90 6.37 -6.11 15.91
C THR A 90 7.68 -5.82 16.64
N ASN A 91 8.83 -6.31 16.13
CA ASN A 91 10.14 -6.05 16.70
C ASN A 91 10.68 -4.67 16.33
N GLN A 92 10.55 -4.31 15.05
CA GLN A 92 11.02 -3.02 14.54
C GLN A 92 10.03 -1.89 14.87
N ARG A 93 8.77 -2.21 15.15
CA ARG A 93 7.67 -1.27 15.37
C ARG A 93 7.49 -0.33 14.17
N THR A 94 7.44 -0.93 13.00
CA THR A 94 7.18 -0.24 11.75
C THR A 94 6.46 -1.16 10.79
N GLN A 95 5.80 -0.59 9.82
CA GLN A 95 5.26 -1.36 8.72
C GLN A 95 6.36 -1.69 7.70
N HIS A 96 6.27 -2.85 7.08
CA HIS A 96 7.01 -3.21 5.88
C HIS A 96 6.36 -2.55 4.66
N TRP A 97 5.04 -2.63 4.60
CA TRP A 97 4.23 -2.04 3.54
C TRP A 97 2.80 -1.78 4.01
N THR A 98 2.15 -0.87 3.30
CA THR A 98 0.70 -0.69 3.30
C THR A 98 0.20 -0.89 1.89
N CYS A 99 -0.83 -1.72 1.70
CA CYS A 99 -1.42 -1.95 0.40
C CYS A 99 -2.93 -1.68 0.39
N TYR A 100 -3.43 -1.25 -0.78
CA TYR A 100 -4.84 -0.87 -0.94
C TYR A 100 -5.24 -0.73 -2.40
N LYS A 101 -6.55 -0.82 -2.65
CA LYS A 101 -7.16 -0.50 -3.95
C LYS A 101 -7.50 0.98 -4.03
N ALA A 102 -7.37 1.55 -5.23
CA ALA A 102 -7.76 2.91 -5.55
C ALA A 102 -8.52 2.95 -6.89
N TYR A 103 -9.71 3.56 -6.91
CA TYR A 103 -10.55 3.74 -8.11
C TYR A 103 -11.47 4.94 -7.92
N SER A 104 -12.07 5.40 -9.01
CA SER A 104 -12.80 6.67 -9.07
C SER A 104 -13.86 6.85 -7.99
N ASN A 105 -14.51 5.77 -7.54
CA ASN A 105 -15.59 5.84 -6.55
C ASN A 105 -15.09 6.09 -5.11
N ILE A 106 -13.85 5.70 -4.78
CA ILE A 106 -13.32 5.77 -3.41
C ILE A 106 -12.22 6.81 -3.23
N VAL A 107 -11.47 7.18 -4.28
CA VAL A 107 -10.46 8.23 -4.16
C VAL A 107 -11.10 9.61 -4.15
N ARG A 108 -10.33 10.61 -3.70
CA ARG A 108 -10.76 12.02 -3.69
C ARG A 108 -11.37 12.43 -5.03
N SER A 109 -12.60 12.93 -4.98
CA SER A 109 -13.27 13.51 -6.14
C SER A 109 -12.72 14.88 -6.50
N THR A 110 -12.68 15.20 -7.79
CA THR A 110 -12.43 16.57 -8.27
C THR A 110 -13.57 17.53 -7.88
N THR A 111 -14.78 17.01 -7.69
CA THR A 111 -15.93 17.78 -7.19
C THR A 111 -15.89 17.82 -5.66
N SER A 112 -15.61 18.99 -5.09
CA SER A 112 -15.42 19.16 -3.64
C SER A 112 -16.61 18.68 -2.80
N SER A 113 -17.84 18.92 -3.25
CA SER A 113 -19.08 18.49 -2.56
C SER A 113 -19.23 16.96 -2.43
N ASN A 114 -18.41 16.19 -3.14
CA ASN A 114 -18.37 14.74 -3.06
C ASN A 114 -17.34 14.23 -2.05
N ASN A 115 -16.55 15.10 -1.46
CA ASN A 115 -15.53 14.74 -0.48
C ASN A 115 -15.99 15.09 0.93
N VAL A 116 -15.59 14.27 1.89
CA VAL A 116 -15.67 14.61 3.33
C VAL A 116 -14.51 15.51 3.71
N SER A 117 -14.63 16.19 4.84
CA SER A 117 -13.51 16.93 5.42
C SER A 117 -12.46 15.95 5.96
N ARG A 118 -11.19 16.32 5.90
CA ARG A 118 -10.13 15.57 6.56
C ARG A 118 -10.42 15.42 8.05
N TYR A 119 -10.11 14.27 8.62
CA TYR A 119 -10.41 13.93 10.01
C TYR A 119 -10.01 15.03 11.03
N TYR A 120 -8.81 15.58 10.94
CA TYR A 120 -8.35 16.63 11.85
C TYR A 120 -9.06 17.99 11.66
N LYS A 121 -9.83 18.15 10.57
CA LYS A 121 -10.60 19.37 10.26
C LYS A 121 -12.10 19.18 10.53
N ASN A 122 -12.53 17.98 10.91
CA ASN A 122 -13.93 17.72 11.19
C ASN A 122 -14.35 18.43 12.48
N ASN A 123 -15.44 19.18 12.40
CA ASN A 123 -16.22 19.77 13.50
C ASN A 123 -15.62 21.00 14.20
N GLY A 124 -14.54 21.62 13.70
CA GLY A 124 -13.96 22.82 14.36
C GLY A 124 -13.39 22.54 15.76
N GLU A 125 -13.28 21.28 16.15
CA GLU A 125 -12.63 20.88 17.38
C GLU A 125 -11.12 20.84 17.18
N ASN A 126 -10.39 21.50 18.11
CA ASN A 126 -8.95 21.36 18.21
C ASN A 126 -8.62 19.98 18.77
N LEU A 127 -8.41 19.00 17.88
CA LEU A 127 -7.95 17.68 18.31
C LEU A 127 -6.56 17.82 18.94
N THR A 128 -6.36 17.14 20.06
CA THR A 128 -5.01 16.97 20.60
C THR A 128 -4.18 16.13 19.62
N PRO A 129 -2.85 16.22 19.59
CA PRO A 129 -2.02 15.37 18.73
C PRO A 129 -2.34 13.87 18.87
N THR A 130 -2.56 13.39 20.09
CA THR A 130 -2.92 11.97 20.33
C THR A 130 -4.32 11.63 19.80
N SER A 131 -5.28 12.54 19.85
CA SER A 131 -6.61 12.32 19.29
C SER A 131 -6.59 12.39 17.77
N GLN A 132 -5.72 13.19 17.18
CA GLN A 132 -5.55 13.32 15.74
C GLN A 132 -4.86 12.09 15.14
N TYR A 133 -3.91 11.49 15.86
CA TYR A 133 -3.15 10.30 15.45
C TYR A 133 -3.36 9.19 16.46
N PRO A 134 -4.51 8.53 16.42
CA PRO A 134 -4.85 7.49 17.37
C PRO A 134 -4.03 6.22 17.16
N ASN A 135 -3.89 5.47 18.23
CA ASN A 135 -3.38 4.10 18.14
C ASN A 135 -4.31 3.26 17.26
N ASP A 136 -3.72 2.31 16.56
CA ASP A 136 -4.48 1.33 15.78
C ASP A 136 -5.16 0.33 16.72
N PRO A 137 -6.51 0.20 16.69
CA PRO A 137 -7.22 -0.71 17.56
C PRO A 137 -6.92 -2.19 17.28
N ASP A 138 -6.47 -2.52 16.05
CA ASP A 138 -6.18 -3.89 15.63
C ASP A 138 -4.74 -4.31 15.96
N LEU A 139 -3.86 -3.35 16.34
CA LEU A 139 -2.51 -3.66 16.80
C LEU A 139 -2.49 -3.96 18.30
N PRO A 140 -1.99 -5.14 18.75
CA PRO A 140 -1.86 -5.44 20.18
C PRO A 140 -1.09 -4.36 20.95
N SER A 141 -1.57 -4.00 22.13
CA SER A 141 -1.12 -2.83 22.90
C SER A 141 0.38 -2.82 23.20
N GLN A 142 1.02 -3.98 23.38
CA GLN A 142 2.45 -4.09 23.64
C GLN A 142 3.33 -3.63 22.46
N TYR A 143 2.80 -3.56 21.24
CA TYR A 143 3.51 -3.13 20.04
C TYR A 143 3.17 -1.70 19.63
N GLN A 144 2.18 -1.09 20.28
CA GLN A 144 1.75 0.27 19.97
C GLN A 144 2.80 1.30 20.39
N PHE A 145 2.83 2.41 19.69
CA PHE A 145 3.56 3.62 20.03
C PHE A 145 2.66 4.83 19.76
N THR A 146 3.01 5.99 20.27
CA THR A 146 2.19 7.19 20.15
C THR A 146 2.85 8.23 19.27
N VAL A 147 2.08 9.24 18.89
CA VAL A 147 2.58 10.43 18.17
C VAL A 147 3.74 11.14 18.90
N ASP A 148 3.94 10.89 20.20
CA ASP A 148 5.07 11.40 20.96
C ASP A 148 6.44 10.93 20.44
N SER A 149 6.49 9.82 19.69
CA SER A 149 7.68 9.38 18.95
C SER A 149 8.24 10.48 18.03
N TYR A 150 7.36 11.30 17.47
CA TYR A 150 7.70 12.35 16.51
C TYR A 150 8.04 13.69 17.17
N ARG A 151 7.71 13.86 18.45
CA ARG A 151 7.90 15.15 19.15
C ARG A 151 9.36 15.56 19.18
N GLY A 152 9.68 16.70 18.59
CA GLY A 152 11.04 17.25 18.52
C GLY A 152 12.01 16.47 17.63
N SER A 153 11.54 15.48 16.88
CA SER A 153 12.38 14.65 16.01
C SER A 153 12.82 15.33 14.72
N GLY A 154 12.08 16.34 14.28
CA GLY A 154 12.26 16.98 12.97
C GLY A 154 11.59 16.22 11.81
N TYR A 155 10.97 15.08 12.08
CA TYR A 155 10.21 14.30 11.10
C TYR A 155 8.71 14.50 11.27
N ASP A 156 8.00 14.43 10.15
CA ASP A 156 6.56 14.33 10.10
C ASP A 156 6.09 12.88 10.27
N HIS A 157 4.87 12.70 10.77
CA HIS A 157 4.10 11.47 10.69
C HIS A 157 3.54 11.35 9.27
N GLY A 158 4.37 10.80 8.37
CA GLY A 158 4.00 10.66 6.97
C GLY A 158 3.03 9.50 6.77
N HIS A 159 1.90 9.78 6.11
CA HIS A 159 0.92 8.77 5.75
C HIS A 159 1.48 7.85 4.65
N ILE A 160 1.26 6.54 4.78
CA ILE A 160 1.55 5.60 3.70
C ILE A 160 0.30 5.39 2.83
N CYS A 161 -0.86 5.02 3.37
CA CYS A 161 -2.13 5.24 2.69
C CYS A 161 -2.54 6.71 2.90
N PRO A 162 -2.52 7.57 1.87
CA PRO A 162 -2.76 8.99 2.05
C PRO A 162 -4.18 9.30 2.49
N SER A 163 -4.33 10.21 3.45
CA SER A 163 -5.66 10.73 3.81
C SER A 163 -6.42 11.29 2.59
N ALA A 164 -5.70 11.87 1.63
CA ALA A 164 -6.30 12.39 0.40
C ALA A 164 -6.92 11.31 -0.49
N ASP A 165 -6.47 10.06 -0.40
CA ASP A 165 -7.01 8.95 -1.18
C ASP A 165 -8.33 8.42 -0.59
N ARG A 166 -8.70 8.83 0.62
CA ARG A 166 -9.86 8.34 1.38
C ARG A 166 -10.87 9.44 1.74
N LEU A 167 -10.95 10.51 0.96
CA LEU A 167 -11.88 11.63 1.21
C LEU A 167 -13.31 11.38 0.68
N ARG A 168 -13.67 10.16 0.31
CA ARG A 168 -15.04 9.79 -0.03
C ARG A 168 -15.81 9.24 1.17
N SER A 169 -15.14 9.00 2.29
CA SER A 169 -15.70 8.45 3.50
C SER A 169 -15.04 9.01 4.75
N THR A 170 -15.86 9.33 5.74
CA THR A 170 -15.41 9.77 7.06
C THR A 170 -14.68 8.66 7.79
N ASP A 171 -15.23 7.44 7.74
CA ASP A 171 -14.66 6.26 8.40
C ASP A 171 -13.32 5.86 7.76
N ALA A 172 -13.29 5.69 6.43
CA ALA A 172 -12.07 5.34 5.74
C ALA A 172 -10.98 6.42 5.93
N ASN A 173 -11.37 7.71 5.93
CA ASN A 173 -10.42 8.80 6.17
C ASN A 173 -9.87 8.79 7.61
N TYR A 174 -10.72 8.55 8.62
CA TYR A 174 -10.31 8.42 10.02
C TYR A 174 -9.21 7.35 10.20
N GLN A 175 -9.41 6.17 9.63
CA GLN A 175 -8.47 5.06 9.77
C GLN A 175 -7.09 5.39 9.16
N THR A 176 -7.01 6.27 8.15
CA THR A 176 -5.69 6.68 7.61
C THR A 176 -4.81 7.38 8.62
N PHE A 177 -5.36 7.86 9.74
CA PHE A 177 -4.62 8.52 10.82
C PHE A 177 -4.10 7.56 11.90
N PHE A 178 -4.38 6.25 11.80
CA PHE A 178 -3.80 5.26 12.72
C PHE A 178 -2.28 5.27 12.66
N MET A 179 -1.65 5.11 13.83
CA MET A 179 -0.19 5.14 13.93
C MET A 179 0.51 4.04 13.12
N THR A 180 -0.17 2.93 12.84
CA THR A 180 0.34 1.87 11.96
C THR A 180 0.47 2.29 10.50
N ASN A 181 -0.28 3.31 10.07
CA ASN A 181 -0.21 3.89 8.73
C ASN A 181 0.84 5.04 8.63
N MET A 182 1.60 5.30 9.70
CA MET A 182 2.56 6.39 9.76
C MET A 182 3.98 5.87 9.72
N GLN A 183 4.85 6.54 8.94
CA GLN A 183 6.30 6.39 9.05
C GLN A 183 6.97 7.75 9.14
N PRO A 184 8.13 7.86 9.84
CA PRO A 184 8.88 9.10 9.88
C PRO A 184 9.28 9.54 8.47
N GLN A 185 8.81 10.71 8.06
CA GLN A 185 9.16 11.35 6.80
C GLN A 185 9.76 12.73 7.05
N SER A 186 10.82 13.06 6.31
CA SER A 186 11.30 14.44 6.31
C SER A 186 10.19 15.37 5.78
N LYS A 187 10.15 16.59 6.25
CA LYS A 187 9.18 17.58 5.74
C LYS A 187 9.27 17.74 4.22
N ALA A 188 10.48 17.67 3.68
CA ALA A 188 10.71 17.74 2.24
C ALA A 188 10.09 16.57 1.49
N LEU A 189 10.26 15.33 1.99
CA LEU A 189 9.66 14.13 1.37
C LEU A 189 8.13 14.14 1.52
N ASN A 190 7.61 14.50 2.70
CA ASN A 190 6.17 14.59 2.94
C ASN A 190 5.49 15.76 2.18
N GLY A 191 6.27 16.67 1.58
CA GLY A 191 5.75 17.83 0.87
C GLY A 191 5.13 18.90 1.80
N SER A 192 5.56 18.95 3.06
CA SER A 192 5.03 19.85 4.10
C SER A 192 6.00 20.96 4.53
N HIS A 193 7.08 21.17 3.78
CA HIS A 193 8.10 22.16 4.13
C HIS A 193 7.63 23.58 3.77
N ASP A 194 7.66 24.51 4.75
CA ASP A 194 7.12 25.87 4.59
C ASP A 194 7.81 26.69 3.49
N ASN A 195 9.10 26.42 3.23
CA ASN A 195 9.94 27.17 2.29
C ASN A 195 10.30 26.39 1.01
N ILE A 196 9.78 25.19 0.84
CA ILE A 196 10.00 24.36 -0.35
C ILE A 196 8.64 24.00 -0.93
N PRO A 197 8.41 24.25 -2.23
CA PRO A 197 7.16 23.84 -2.87
C PRO A 197 6.92 22.33 -2.69
N ALA A 198 5.69 21.95 -2.33
CA ALA A 198 5.32 20.55 -2.10
C ALA A 198 5.58 19.67 -3.34
N ASP A 199 5.44 20.23 -4.54
CA ASP A 199 5.71 19.58 -5.82
C ASP A 199 7.19 19.31 -6.11
N TYR A 200 8.12 19.77 -5.24
CA TYR A 200 9.51 19.29 -5.28
C TYR A 200 9.64 17.89 -4.70
N SER A 201 8.73 17.47 -3.82
CA SER A 201 8.69 16.11 -3.27
C SER A 201 8.26 15.09 -4.35
N PRO A 202 9.07 14.08 -4.65
CA PRO A 202 8.63 12.98 -5.52
C PRO A 202 7.48 12.18 -4.89
N TRP A 203 7.50 11.94 -3.58
CA TRP A 203 6.45 11.24 -2.86
C TRP A 203 5.09 11.94 -3.00
N TYR A 204 5.01 13.23 -2.69
CA TYR A 204 3.79 14.03 -2.82
C TYR A 204 3.23 14.00 -4.26
N ARG A 205 4.12 14.11 -5.26
CA ARG A 205 3.73 14.08 -6.68
C ARG A 205 3.22 12.72 -7.11
N ILE A 206 3.86 11.63 -6.65
CA ILE A 206 3.39 10.27 -6.93
C ILE A 206 2.02 10.06 -6.31
N GLU A 207 1.77 10.52 -5.09
CA GLU A 207 0.44 10.45 -4.46
C GLU A 207 -0.63 11.21 -5.27
N ASP A 208 -0.30 12.38 -5.79
CA ASP A 208 -1.23 13.15 -6.63
C ASP A 208 -1.50 12.44 -7.97
N ARG A 209 -0.45 11.88 -8.59
CA ARG A 209 -0.58 11.07 -9.80
C ARG A 209 -1.37 9.79 -9.56
N THR A 210 -1.16 9.11 -8.43
CA THR A 210 -1.91 7.90 -8.07
C THR A 210 -3.42 8.13 -8.15
N ARG A 211 -3.93 9.25 -7.64
CA ARG A 211 -5.35 9.61 -7.77
C ARG A 211 -5.80 9.82 -9.21
N THR A 212 -4.93 10.42 -10.02
CA THR A 212 -5.21 10.64 -11.45
C THR A 212 -5.24 9.33 -12.22
N TRP A 213 -4.33 8.40 -11.94
CA TRP A 213 -4.29 7.07 -12.54
C TRP A 213 -5.48 6.22 -12.09
N ALA A 214 -5.80 6.23 -10.80
CA ALA A 214 -6.96 5.55 -10.25
C ALA A 214 -8.30 5.99 -10.88
N ALA A 215 -8.40 7.27 -11.27
CA ALA A 215 -9.59 7.78 -11.95
C ALA A 215 -9.72 7.29 -13.40
N LYS A 216 -8.65 6.79 -14.01
CA LYS A 216 -8.60 6.30 -15.39
C LYS A 216 -8.62 4.78 -15.52
N ALA A 217 -8.27 4.07 -14.45
CA ALA A 217 -8.28 2.61 -14.35
C ALA A 217 -9.64 2.10 -13.84
N ASP A 218 -9.95 0.84 -14.09
CA ASP A 218 -11.04 0.16 -13.39
C ASP A 218 -10.66 -0.02 -11.92
N THR A 219 -9.42 -0.44 -11.69
CA THR A 219 -8.80 -0.52 -10.36
C THR A 219 -7.31 -0.26 -10.49
N LEU A 220 -6.78 0.51 -9.56
CA LEU A 220 -5.36 0.67 -9.31
C LEU A 220 -5.02 -0.02 -7.99
N TYR A 221 -4.15 -1.02 -8.06
CA TYR A 221 -3.61 -1.73 -6.91
C TYR A 221 -2.33 -1.02 -6.47
N VAL A 222 -2.22 -0.71 -5.20
CA VAL A 222 -1.15 0.10 -4.63
C VAL A 222 -0.50 -0.65 -3.49
N CYS A 223 0.83 -0.79 -3.53
CA CYS A 223 1.63 -1.22 -2.40
C CYS A 223 2.77 -0.22 -2.20
N LYS A 224 2.94 0.30 -0.99
CA LYS A 224 3.94 1.33 -0.71
C LYS A 224 4.41 1.26 0.74
N GLY A 225 5.62 1.80 0.99
CA GLY A 225 6.20 1.82 2.32
C GLY A 225 7.60 2.41 2.35
N GLY A 226 8.16 2.45 3.55
CA GLY A 226 9.55 2.87 3.77
C GLY A 226 10.43 1.69 4.14
N ILE A 227 11.62 1.65 3.56
CA ILE A 227 12.62 0.62 3.80
C ILE A 227 13.46 1.00 5.02
N VAL A 228 13.44 0.11 6.01
CA VAL A 228 14.28 0.18 7.21
C VAL A 228 15.44 -0.79 7.03
N ASP A 229 16.65 -0.28 7.06
CA ASP A 229 17.89 -1.04 6.92
C ASP A 229 18.83 -0.83 8.11
N SER A 230 20.01 -1.42 8.04
CA SER A 230 21.03 -1.32 9.11
C SER A 230 21.54 0.11 9.35
N ASN A 231 21.31 1.03 8.40
CA ASN A 231 21.73 2.44 8.48
C ASN A 231 20.59 3.33 8.98
N SER A 232 19.40 2.80 9.14
CA SER A 232 18.22 3.54 9.56
C SER A 232 18.40 4.09 10.97
N LYS A 233 18.19 5.39 11.11
CA LYS A 233 18.16 6.08 12.41
C LYS A 233 16.89 5.71 13.15
N THR A 234 16.83 6.06 14.43
CA THR A 234 15.63 5.92 15.25
C THR A 234 15.25 7.26 15.86
N ILE A 235 13.95 7.47 16.04
CA ILE A 235 13.38 8.61 16.78
C ILE A 235 12.56 8.09 17.97
N GLY A 236 12.18 9.00 18.87
CA GLY A 236 11.48 8.64 20.09
C GLY A 236 12.37 7.98 21.12
N SER A 237 11.78 7.48 22.19
CA SER A 237 12.49 6.83 23.30
C SER A 237 11.64 5.74 23.94
N GLY A 238 12.29 4.78 24.61
CA GLY A 238 11.60 3.68 25.31
C GLY A 238 10.65 2.94 24.35
N ASN A 239 9.42 2.77 24.78
CA ASN A 239 8.37 2.11 23.98
C ASN A 239 7.91 2.93 22.75
N ASN A 240 8.25 4.21 22.69
CA ASN A 240 7.98 5.09 21.55
C ASN A 240 9.17 5.17 20.58
N LYS A 241 10.18 4.32 20.70
CA LYS A 241 11.31 4.28 19.77
C LYS A 241 10.89 3.58 18.48
N ILE A 242 11.01 4.28 17.34
CA ILE A 242 10.66 3.80 16.02
C ILE A 242 11.78 4.11 15.01
N PRO A 243 11.96 3.28 13.96
CA PRO A 243 12.97 3.54 12.94
C PRO A 243 12.53 4.62 11.96
N VAL A 244 13.53 5.27 11.37
CA VAL A 244 13.36 6.20 10.26
C VAL A 244 13.77 5.49 8.97
N PRO A 245 12.87 5.28 7.99
CA PRO A 245 13.23 4.63 6.74
C PRO A 245 14.35 5.36 5.99
N SER A 246 15.24 4.62 5.36
CA SER A 246 16.32 5.16 4.50
C SER A 246 15.84 5.46 3.09
N TYR A 247 14.85 4.71 2.61
CA TYR A 247 14.21 4.84 1.30
C TYR A 247 12.71 4.66 1.42
N PHE A 248 11.99 5.10 0.38
CA PHE A 248 10.56 4.84 0.22
C PHE A 248 10.32 4.24 -1.17
N PHE A 249 9.33 3.35 -1.24
CA PHE A 249 8.92 2.73 -2.49
C PHE A 249 7.41 2.88 -2.72
N VAL A 250 7.03 2.80 -3.99
CA VAL A 250 5.64 2.69 -4.44
C VAL A 250 5.59 1.69 -5.59
N ALA A 251 4.81 0.64 -5.45
CA ALA A 251 4.46 -0.31 -6.50
C ALA A 251 3.00 -0.10 -6.91
N LEU A 252 2.75 0.10 -8.20
CA LEU A 252 1.43 0.33 -8.77
C LEU A 252 1.14 -0.69 -9.87
N LEU A 253 -0.06 -1.29 -9.82
CA LEU A 253 -0.60 -2.13 -10.88
C LEU A 253 -1.96 -1.57 -11.32
N SER A 254 -2.07 -1.17 -12.57
CA SER A 254 -3.30 -0.69 -13.18
C SER A 254 -4.01 -1.82 -13.91
N LYS A 255 -5.30 -2.02 -13.62
CA LYS A 255 -6.20 -2.90 -14.38
C LYS A 255 -7.18 -2.04 -15.17
N LYS A 256 -7.30 -2.30 -16.48
CA LYS A 256 -8.30 -1.70 -17.35
C LYS A 256 -8.84 -2.73 -18.34
N GLY A 257 -10.07 -3.17 -18.15
CA GLY A 257 -10.61 -4.33 -18.85
C GLY A 257 -9.80 -5.58 -18.55
N LYS A 258 -9.15 -6.12 -19.59
CA LYS A 258 -8.26 -7.28 -19.48
C LYS A 258 -6.77 -6.91 -19.51
N THR A 259 -6.44 -5.64 -19.54
CA THR A 259 -5.06 -5.17 -19.66
C THR A 259 -4.53 -4.78 -18.29
N TYR A 260 -3.30 -5.18 -18.02
CA TYR A 260 -2.54 -4.82 -16.85
C TYR A 260 -1.29 -4.03 -17.26
N SER A 261 -0.89 -3.08 -16.45
CA SER A 261 0.37 -2.35 -16.59
C SER A 261 0.86 -1.98 -15.20
N ALA A 262 2.15 -2.16 -14.95
CA ALA A 262 2.74 -1.89 -13.64
C ALA A 262 3.89 -0.88 -13.74
N ILE A 263 4.15 -0.16 -12.64
CA ILE A 263 5.28 0.76 -12.47
C ILE A 263 5.70 0.77 -11.01
N GLY A 264 7.02 0.80 -10.80
CA GLY A 264 7.65 0.99 -9.51
C GLY A 264 8.24 2.39 -9.38
N PHE A 265 8.31 2.88 -8.14
CA PHE A 265 9.09 4.08 -7.80
C PHE A 265 9.92 3.77 -6.57
N TYR A 266 11.18 4.22 -6.59
CA TYR A 266 12.09 4.08 -5.46
C TYR A 266 12.83 5.39 -5.24
N MET A 267 12.78 5.90 -4.01
CA MET A 267 13.33 7.21 -3.70
C MET A 267 14.05 7.20 -2.36
N LYS A 268 15.21 7.84 -2.33
CA LYS A 268 15.97 8.04 -1.11
C LYS A 268 15.25 9.03 -0.20
N HIS A 269 15.28 8.77 1.10
CA HIS A 269 14.69 9.65 2.10
C HIS A 269 15.60 10.87 2.33
N GLU A 270 15.43 11.90 1.51
CA GLU A 270 16.23 13.12 1.61
C GLU A 270 15.62 14.15 2.57
N SER A 271 16.48 14.94 3.20
CA SER A 271 16.05 16.03 4.08
C SER A 271 15.66 17.31 3.32
N SER A 272 15.96 17.37 2.03
CA SER A 272 15.63 18.49 1.14
C SER A 272 15.61 18.06 -0.31
N TYR A 273 14.79 18.76 -1.11
CA TYR A 273 14.79 18.68 -2.57
C TYR A 273 14.98 20.11 -3.11
N SER A 274 16.01 20.29 -3.94
CA SER A 274 16.38 21.62 -4.44
C SER A 274 15.60 22.04 -5.69
N SER A 275 14.92 21.10 -6.34
CA SER A 275 14.14 21.33 -7.56
C SER A 275 13.10 20.24 -7.76
N GLN A 276 12.13 20.51 -8.62
CA GLN A 276 11.21 19.52 -9.14
C GLN A 276 11.92 18.62 -10.17
N GLN A 277 12.35 17.43 -9.75
CA GLN A 277 12.95 16.46 -10.65
C GLN A 277 11.88 15.71 -11.45
N PRO A 278 12.16 15.27 -12.70
CA PRO A 278 11.28 14.34 -13.41
C PRO A 278 10.95 13.11 -12.57
N LEU A 279 9.69 12.64 -12.60
CA LEU A 279 9.33 11.42 -11.87
C LEU A 279 9.98 10.17 -12.47
N SER A 280 10.34 10.21 -13.74
CA SER A 280 11.12 9.15 -14.40
C SER A 280 12.46 8.86 -13.72
N ASN A 281 13.07 9.85 -13.03
CA ASN A 281 14.30 9.62 -12.26
C ASN A 281 14.12 8.67 -11.06
N PHE A 282 12.90 8.42 -10.65
CA PHE A 282 12.54 7.55 -9.52
C PHE A 282 11.80 6.29 -9.97
N ALA A 283 11.42 6.24 -11.27
CA ALA A 283 10.66 5.14 -11.84
C ALA A 283 11.56 3.96 -12.22
N MET A 284 11.04 2.76 -12.09
CA MET A 284 11.66 1.50 -12.51
C MET A 284 10.58 0.45 -12.75
N ASN A 285 10.89 -0.63 -13.45
CA ASN A 285 9.97 -1.74 -13.56
C ASN A 285 9.85 -2.50 -12.22
N ILE A 286 8.85 -3.35 -12.09
CA ILE A 286 8.56 -4.03 -10.82
C ILE A 286 9.68 -5.00 -10.46
N ASN A 287 10.23 -5.76 -11.41
CA ASN A 287 11.34 -6.68 -11.15
C ASN A 287 12.57 -5.94 -10.57
N GLU A 288 12.89 -4.75 -11.07
CA GLU A 288 13.97 -3.91 -10.51
C GLU A 288 13.60 -3.43 -9.09
N LEU A 289 12.33 -3.04 -8.86
CA LEU A 289 11.87 -2.63 -7.55
C LEU A 289 11.96 -3.77 -6.53
N GLU A 290 11.62 -4.99 -6.92
CA GLU A 290 11.76 -6.20 -6.11
C GLU A 290 13.22 -6.48 -5.71
N GLN A 291 14.14 -6.32 -6.66
CA GLN A 291 15.58 -6.50 -6.38
C GLN A 291 16.09 -5.52 -5.33
N VAL A 292 15.62 -4.27 -5.31
CA VAL A 292 16.11 -3.26 -4.35
C VAL A 292 15.34 -3.26 -3.03
N THR A 293 14.09 -3.77 -3.01
CA THR A 293 13.26 -3.80 -1.80
C THR A 293 13.27 -5.16 -1.10
N GLY A 294 13.50 -6.24 -1.85
CA GLY A 294 13.37 -7.62 -1.36
C GLY A 294 11.93 -8.08 -1.19
N TYR A 295 10.96 -7.32 -1.66
CA TYR A 295 9.54 -7.71 -1.70
C TYR A 295 9.23 -8.31 -3.08
N ASP A 296 8.23 -9.15 -3.16
CA ASP A 296 7.71 -9.81 -4.33
C ASP A 296 6.27 -9.27 -4.52
N PHE A 297 6.13 -8.33 -5.45
CA PHE A 297 4.88 -7.59 -5.64
C PHE A 297 3.96 -8.30 -6.63
N PHE A 298 2.66 -8.10 -6.45
CA PHE A 298 1.62 -8.62 -7.36
C PHE A 298 1.63 -10.15 -7.55
N CYS A 299 2.26 -10.88 -6.64
CA CYS A 299 2.44 -12.34 -6.61
C CYS A 299 1.13 -13.14 -6.68
N ASN A 300 -0.01 -12.49 -6.66
CA ASN A 300 -1.33 -13.10 -6.82
C ASN A 300 -1.86 -12.99 -8.27
N LEU A 301 -1.10 -12.39 -9.19
CA LEU A 301 -1.39 -12.47 -10.62
C LEU A 301 -1.09 -13.89 -11.14
N PRO A 302 -1.74 -14.31 -12.25
CA PRO A 302 -1.26 -15.47 -13.00
C PRO A 302 0.19 -15.28 -13.47
N ASP A 303 1.04 -16.31 -13.32
CA ASP A 303 2.50 -16.26 -13.56
C ASP A 303 2.91 -15.65 -14.91
N ASP A 304 2.10 -15.85 -15.97
CA ASP A 304 2.36 -15.29 -17.30
C ASP A 304 2.09 -13.79 -17.36
N ILE A 305 1.04 -13.31 -16.69
CA ILE A 305 0.69 -11.88 -16.60
C ILE A 305 1.66 -11.17 -15.65
N GLU A 306 1.93 -11.77 -14.49
CA GLU A 306 2.90 -11.26 -13.51
C GLU A 306 4.24 -10.97 -14.19
N ARG A 307 4.83 -11.98 -14.83
CA ARG A 307 6.10 -11.84 -15.55
C ARG A 307 6.06 -10.79 -16.66
N GLU A 308 4.93 -10.64 -17.36
CA GLU A 308 4.78 -9.62 -18.39
C GLU A 308 4.79 -8.20 -17.79
N VAL A 309 4.03 -7.95 -16.72
CA VAL A 309 3.89 -6.62 -16.14
C VAL A 309 5.11 -6.18 -15.32
N GLU A 310 5.81 -7.14 -14.72
CA GLU A 310 7.02 -6.87 -13.92
C GLU A 310 8.24 -6.52 -14.76
N ASN A 311 8.32 -7.10 -15.97
CA ASN A 311 9.46 -6.90 -16.88
C ASN A 311 9.14 -5.92 -18.02
N LEU A 312 8.24 -4.98 -17.80
CA LEU A 312 7.97 -3.95 -18.80
C LEU A 312 9.25 -3.19 -19.14
N GLU A 313 9.47 -3.03 -20.44
CA GLU A 313 10.58 -2.21 -20.94
C GLU A 313 10.36 -0.75 -20.50
N GLU A 314 11.45 -0.07 -20.09
CA GLU A 314 11.41 1.24 -19.45
C GLU A 314 10.61 2.28 -20.26
N THR A 315 10.90 2.41 -21.54
CA THR A 315 10.23 3.39 -22.42
C THR A 315 8.73 3.12 -22.48
N LYS A 316 8.35 1.84 -22.66
CA LYS A 316 6.94 1.45 -22.68
C LYS A 316 6.25 1.73 -21.35
N MET A 317 6.90 1.40 -20.25
CA MET A 317 6.39 1.66 -18.90
C MET A 317 6.15 3.15 -18.67
N LEU A 318 7.13 4.00 -18.99
CA LEU A 318 7.02 5.45 -18.81
C LEU A 318 5.91 6.05 -19.68
N ASP A 319 5.75 5.56 -20.93
CA ASP A 319 4.70 5.98 -21.85
C ASP A 319 3.33 5.56 -21.35
N ASP A 320 3.14 4.30 -20.95
CA ASP A 320 1.86 3.76 -20.45
C ASP A 320 1.35 4.58 -19.24
N TRP A 321 2.26 5.03 -18.39
CA TRP A 321 1.94 5.81 -17.19
C TRP A 321 2.05 7.32 -17.38
N SER A 322 2.46 7.79 -18.56
CA SER A 322 2.71 9.21 -18.84
C SER A 322 3.62 9.85 -17.78
N VAL A 323 4.72 9.18 -17.47
CA VAL A 323 5.74 9.62 -16.53
C VAL A 323 6.91 10.22 -17.31
N GLN A 324 7.24 11.49 -16.98
CA GLN A 324 8.34 12.26 -17.56
C GLN A 324 9.28 12.74 -16.46
#